data_b993d5fdbb0fc80a3e4d7ec36dc83660
#
_entry.id   b993d5fdbb0fc80a3e4d7ec36dc83660
#
_cell.length_a   1.000
_cell.length_b   1.000
_cell.length_c   1.000
_cell.angle_alpha   90.00
_cell.angle_beta   90.00
_cell.angle_gamma   90.00
#
_symmetry.space_group_name_H-M   'P 1'
#
loop_
_entity.id
_entity.type
_entity.pdbx_description
1 polymer ?
#
loop_
_entity_poly.entity_id
_entity_poly.type
_entity_poly.pdbx_seq_one_letter_code
_entity_poly.pdbx_strand_id
1 'polypeptide(L)'
;MKKLLILLLMCMTLIPASGKESQERWHHNKYSMFIHFGLYSELGGVWEGKPVTRGYSEQIQSFAGIFSDWYGDTALRFNPTLFHADSIVALAKKAGMRSIIFTTKHHDGFCMFKTATTDYNSYDATPGKRDFVKELAEACKRGGINFGMYFSLIDWHFPQAYPISSHNCDFITPQHHEFTKQQVTELLTNYGPI
;
A
#
# COMPACT_ATOMS: atom_id res chain seq x y z
N MET A 1 -22.67 1.09 46.26
CA MET A 1 -23.40 1.76 45.13
C MET A 1 -22.69 3.00 44.59
N LYS A 2 -22.22 3.94 45.41
CA LYS A 2 -21.50 5.17 44.91
C LYS A 2 -20.21 4.89 44.12
N LYS A 3 -19.41 3.87 44.50
CA LYS A 3 -18.15 3.52 43.81
C LYS A 3 -18.38 2.86 42.45
N LEU A 4 -19.48 2.13 42.28
CA LEU A 4 -19.87 1.52 40.98
C LEU A 4 -20.35 2.56 39.98
N LEU A 5 -21.03 3.59 40.46
CA LEU A 5 -21.51 4.72 39.62
C LEU A 5 -20.36 5.57 39.08
N ILE A 6 -19.30 5.77 39.90
CA ILE A 6 -18.08 6.53 39.51
C ILE A 6 -17.31 5.74 38.42
N LEU A 7 -17.22 4.42 38.53
CA LEU A 7 -16.54 3.58 37.53
C LEU A 7 -17.30 3.59 36.19
N LEU A 8 -18.65 3.58 36.24
CA LEU A 8 -19.47 3.66 35.01
C LEU A 8 -19.39 5.04 34.34
N LEU A 9 -19.32 6.13 35.13
CA LEU A 9 -19.10 7.48 34.59
C LEU A 9 -17.70 7.63 33.98
N MET A 10 -16.68 6.99 34.55
CA MET A 10 -15.30 7.04 34.05
C MET A 10 -15.15 6.26 32.73
N CYS A 11 -15.91 5.17 32.53
CA CYS A 11 -15.95 4.45 31.25
C CYS A 11 -16.70 5.20 30.14
N MET A 12 -17.68 6.05 30.46
CA MET A 12 -18.42 6.80 29.45
C MET A 12 -17.66 8.01 28.88
N THR A 13 -16.58 8.47 29.52
CA THR A 13 -15.80 9.64 29.08
C THR A 13 -14.62 9.29 28.15
N LEU A 14 -14.33 8.00 27.94
CA LEU A 14 -13.15 7.54 27.17
C LEU A 14 -13.42 7.19 25.70
N ILE A 15 -14.67 7.21 25.23
CA ILE A 15 -14.99 6.70 23.88
C ILE A 15 -15.15 7.78 22.78
N PRO A 16 -15.46 9.07 23.05
CA PRO A 16 -15.62 10.03 21.95
C PRO A 16 -14.36 10.78 21.52
N ALA A 17 -13.26 10.74 22.28
CA ALA A 17 -12.08 11.56 21.99
C ALA A 17 -11.31 11.05 20.75
N SER A 18 -11.18 9.74 20.56
CA SER A 18 -10.33 9.15 19.50
C SER A 18 -10.84 9.41 18.08
N GLY A 19 -12.14 9.39 17.87
CA GLY A 19 -12.75 9.63 16.56
C GLY A 19 -12.60 11.07 16.10
N LYS A 20 -12.81 12.02 17.00
CA LYS A 20 -12.69 13.47 16.71
C LYS A 20 -11.24 13.85 16.42
N GLU A 21 -10.30 13.37 17.21
CA GLU A 21 -8.86 13.60 16.99
C GLU A 21 -8.36 12.99 15.67
N SER A 22 -8.85 11.82 15.29
CA SER A 22 -8.52 11.18 14.01
C SER A 22 -9.06 12.00 12.83
N GLN A 23 -10.29 12.50 12.94
CA GLN A 23 -10.89 13.35 11.93
C GLN A 23 -10.19 14.71 11.81
N GLU A 24 -9.82 15.32 12.91
CA GLU A 24 -9.06 16.57 12.91
C GLU A 24 -7.67 16.36 12.29
N ARG A 25 -6.96 15.29 12.63
CA ARG A 25 -5.69 14.94 11.99
C ARG A 25 -5.85 14.76 10.48
N TRP A 26 -6.89 14.07 10.02
CA TRP A 26 -7.16 13.92 8.60
C TRP A 26 -7.40 15.27 7.91
N HIS A 27 -8.18 16.15 8.52
CA HIS A 27 -8.41 17.50 8.00
C HIS A 27 -7.14 18.36 7.91
N HIS A 28 -6.14 18.10 8.76
CA HIS A 28 -4.84 18.76 8.70
C HIS A 28 -3.93 18.24 7.60
N ASN A 29 -4.16 17.03 7.07
CA ASN A 29 -3.36 16.39 6.02
C ASN A 29 -3.74 16.86 4.61
N LYS A 30 -3.96 18.16 4.41
CA LYS A 30 -4.46 18.72 3.14
C LYS A 30 -3.45 18.66 1.99
N TYR A 31 -2.17 18.47 2.28
CA TYR A 31 -1.10 18.41 1.29
C TYR A 31 -0.23 17.19 1.57
N SER A 32 -0.32 16.22 0.70
CA SER A 32 0.28 14.90 0.85
C SER A 32 1.11 14.53 -0.37
N MET A 33 2.17 13.77 -0.16
CA MET A 33 2.89 13.07 -1.23
C MET A 33 2.17 11.73 -1.49
N PHE A 34 1.76 11.51 -2.73
CA PHE A 34 1.25 10.19 -3.14
C PHE A 34 2.31 9.50 -4.00
N ILE A 35 2.75 8.33 -3.60
CA ILE A 35 3.82 7.58 -4.25
C ILE A 35 3.24 6.30 -4.85
N HIS A 36 3.26 6.22 -6.18
CA HIS A 36 3.06 4.97 -6.91
C HIS A 36 4.42 4.32 -7.14
N PHE A 37 4.64 3.15 -6.55
CA PHE A 37 5.90 2.43 -6.65
C PHE A 37 5.66 0.92 -6.55
N GLY A 38 6.16 0.16 -7.51
CA GLY A 38 5.95 -1.28 -7.62
C GLY A 38 6.69 -1.85 -8.83
N LEU A 39 6.37 -3.06 -9.26
CA LEU A 39 7.02 -3.72 -10.41
C LEU A 39 6.92 -2.90 -11.69
N TYR A 40 5.83 -2.16 -11.89
CA TYR A 40 5.67 -1.24 -13.01
C TYR A 40 6.73 -0.14 -13.07
N SER A 41 7.34 0.21 -11.92
CA SER A 41 8.44 1.18 -11.87
C SER A 41 9.74 0.63 -12.48
N GLU A 42 9.96 -0.68 -12.40
CA GLU A 42 11.08 -1.36 -13.05
C GLU A 42 10.94 -1.34 -14.58
N LEU A 43 9.71 -1.42 -15.07
CA LEU A 43 9.43 -1.43 -16.51
C LEU A 43 9.58 -0.04 -17.15
N GLY A 44 9.42 1.04 -16.38
CA GLY A 44 9.62 2.41 -16.87
C GLY A 44 8.76 2.79 -18.09
N GLY A 45 7.57 2.18 -18.24
CA GLY A 45 6.68 2.42 -19.38
C GLY A 45 7.07 1.70 -20.67
N VAL A 46 7.99 0.72 -20.60
CA VAL A 46 8.48 -0.03 -21.77
C VAL A 46 8.22 -1.52 -21.56
N TRP A 47 7.70 -2.20 -22.58
CA TRP A 47 7.59 -3.65 -22.63
C TRP A 47 8.19 -4.21 -23.92
N GLU A 48 9.06 -5.22 -23.81
CA GLU A 48 9.79 -5.83 -24.95
C GLU A 48 10.46 -4.79 -25.87
N GLY A 49 11.06 -3.77 -25.28
CA GLY A 49 11.74 -2.69 -26.00
C GLY A 49 10.81 -1.68 -26.69
N LYS A 50 9.50 -1.77 -26.50
CA LYS A 50 8.51 -0.87 -27.08
C LYS A 50 7.86 0.00 -26.04
N PRO A 51 7.78 1.33 -26.24
CA PRO A 51 7.04 2.21 -25.34
C PRO A 51 5.55 1.84 -25.29
N VAL A 52 4.99 1.79 -24.09
CA VAL A 52 3.55 1.64 -23.86
C VAL A 52 2.97 3.04 -23.66
N THR A 53 2.32 3.55 -24.71
CA THR A 53 1.88 4.97 -24.79
C THR A 53 0.43 5.18 -24.34
N ARG A 54 -0.24 4.13 -23.87
CA ARG A 54 -1.63 4.17 -23.39
C ARG A 54 -1.67 3.89 -21.89
N GLY A 55 -2.62 4.53 -21.20
CA GLY A 55 -2.85 4.34 -19.77
C GLY A 55 -1.76 4.93 -18.88
N TYR A 56 -1.70 4.43 -17.66
CA TYR A 56 -0.76 4.85 -16.62
C TYR A 56 0.27 3.75 -16.36
N SER A 57 1.45 4.12 -15.85
CA SER A 57 2.54 3.17 -15.60
C SER A 57 2.14 1.99 -14.73
N GLU A 58 1.34 2.21 -13.70
CA GLU A 58 0.86 1.19 -12.78
C GLU A 58 -0.17 0.23 -13.41
N GLN A 59 -0.64 0.54 -14.62
CA GLN A 59 -1.55 -0.29 -15.40
C GLN A 59 -0.88 -0.90 -16.62
N ILE A 60 0.43 -0.84 -16.74
CA ILE A 60 1.19 -1.32 -17.90
C ILE A 60 0.88 -2.78 -18.24
N GLN A 61 0.68 -3.63 -17.23
CA GLN A 61 0.32 -5.03 -17.43
C GLN A 61 -0.93 -5.17 -18.30
N SER A 62 -1.98 -4.41 -18.00
CA SER A 62 -3.25 -4.43 -18.75
C SER A 62 -3.11 -3.80 -20.13
N PHE A 63 -2.49 -2.61 -20.22
CA PHE A 63 -2.40 -1.87 -21.47
C PHE A 63 -1.45 -2.48 -22.49
N ALA A 64 -0.43 -3.20 -22.05
CA ALA A 64 0.48 -3.94 -22.93
C ALA A 64 0.05 -5.41 -23.14
N GLY A 65 -1.02 -5.87 -22.46
CA GLY A 65 -1.50 -7.24 -22.58
C GLY A 65 -0.52 -8.28 -22.04
N ILE A 66 0.19 -7.96 -20.95
CA ILE A 66 1.21 -8.84 -20.38
C ILE A 66 0.55 -9.93 -19.56
N PHE A 67 0.87 -11.20 -19.86
CA PHE A 67 0.42 -12.31 -19.02
C PHE A 67 0.96 -12.19 -17.59
N SER A 68 0.16 -12.60 -16.62
CA SER A 68 0.50 -12.46 -15.19
C SER A 68 1.83 -13.12 -14.82
N ASP A 69 2.13 -14.29 -15.37
CA ASP A 69 3.39 -15.00 -15.12
C ASP A 69 4.60 -14.20 -15.62
N TRP A 70 4.53 -13.68 -16.87
CA TRP A 70 5.60 -12.86 -17.43
C TRP A 70 5.78 -11.53 -16.72
N TYR A 71 4.67 -10.92 -16.33
CA TYR A 71 4.74 -9.71 -15.50
C TYR A 71 5.36 -10.00 -14.13
N GLY A 72 4.98 -11.13 -13.52
CA GLY A 72 5.50 -11.59 -12.23
C GLY A 72 7.01 -11.80 -12.24
N ASP A 73 7.59 -12.29 -13.35
CA ASP A 73 9.04 -12.46 -13.53
C ASP A 73 9.82 -11.14 -13.36
N THR A 74 9.15 -9.99 -13.49
CA THR A 74 9.77 -8.68 -13.21
C THR A 74 10.27 -8.59 -11.77
N ALA A 75 9.66 -9.30 -10.83
CA ALA A 75 10.09 -9.33 -9.44
C ALA A 75 11.53 -9.87 -9.28
N LEU A 76 11.97 -10.79 -10.13
CA LEU A 76 13.30 -11.40 -10.07
C LEU A 76 14.44 -10.39 -10.29
N ARG A 77 14.16 -9.27 -10.94
CA ARG A 77 15.13 -8.18 -11.17
C ARG A 77 14.80 -6.88 -10.41
N PHE A 78 13.64 -6.81 -9.76
CA PHE A 78 13.25 -5.64 -8.98
C PHE A 78 14.13 -5.48 -7.75
N ASN A 79 15.13 -4.60 -7.85
CA ASN A 79 16.09 -4.34 -6.77
C ASN A 79 16.40 -2.83 -6.65
N PRO A 80 15.46 -2.01 -6.17
CA PRO A 80 15.61 -0.57 -6.07
C PRO A 80 16.54 -0.16 -4.93
N THR A 81 17.84 -0.30 -5.13
CA THR A 81 18.89 0.03 -4.14
C THR A 81 18.93 1.50 -3.74
N LEU A 82 18.40 2.39 -4.59
CA LEU A 82 18.35 3.84 -4.35
C LEU A 82 17.09 4.29 -3.60
N PHE A 83 16.19 3.37 -3.22
CA PHE A 83 15.05 3.72 -2.39
C PHE A 83 15.50 4.01 -0.96
N HIS A 84 15.44 5.27 -0.55
CA HIS A 84 15.79 5.74 0.78
C HIS A 84 14.60 6.42 1.45
N ALA A 85 13.93 5.72 2.35
CA ALA A 85 12.70 6.18 3.00
C ALA A 85 12.89 7.50 3.77
N ASP A 86 14.00 7.66 4.51
CA ASP A 86 14.26 8.92 5.25
C ASP A 86 14.48 10.12 4.31
N SER A 87 15.08 9.91 3.13
CA SER A 87 15.24 10.97 2.11
C SER A 87 13.90 11.39 1.51
N ILE A 88 12.99 10.43 1.29
CA ILE A 88 11.63 10.69 0.80
C ILE A 88 10.87 11.53 1.84
N VAL A 89 10.95 11.14 3.11
CA VAL A 89 10.32 11.88 4.22
C VAL A 89 10.89 13.29 4.35
N ALA A 90 12.21 13.45 4.26
CA ALA A 90 12.86 14.76 4.31
C ALA A 90 12.39 15.67 3.16
N LEU A 91 12.27 15.11 1.93
CA LEU A 91 11.76 15.84 0.77
C LEU A 91 10.30 16.27 0.97
N ALA A 92 9.44 15.37 1.43
CA ALA A 92 8.03 15.69 1.70
C ALA A 92 7.89 16.83 2.73
N LYS A 93 8.65 16.75 3.81
CA LYS A 93 8.67 17.82 4.84
C LYS A 93 9.19 19.15 4.30
N LYS A 94 10.28 19.13 3.52
CA LYS A 94 10.83 20.34 2.89
C LYS A 94 9.83 20.98 1.94
N ALA A 95 8.99 20.20 1.27
CA ALA A 95 7.92 20.67 0.41
C ALA A 95 6.66 21.14 1.19
N GLY A 96 6.65 21.07 2.51
CA GLY A 96 5.50 21.45 3.34
C GLY A 96 4.38 20.40 3.39
N MET A 97 4.64 19.17 2.92
CA MET A 97 3.68 18.07 2.97
C MET A 97 3.53 17.54 4.39
N ARG A 98 2.34 17.07 4.73
CA ARG A 98 1.98 16.62 6.07
C ARG A 98 1.79 15.12 6.20
N SER A 99 1.68 14.44 5.06
CA SER A 99 1.57 12.99 5.00
C SER A 99 2.17 12.44 3.73
N ILE A 100 2.49 11.15 3.77
CA ILE A 100 2.88 10.34 2.62
C ILE A 100 1.87 9.22 2.48
N ILE A 101 1.31 9.04 1.29
CA ILE A 101 0.46 7.92 0.92
C ILE A 101 1.26 7.03 -0.03
N PHE A 102 1.39 5.75 0.31
CA PHE A 102 2.18 4.80 -0.46
C PHE A 102 1.32 3.67 -1.01
N THR A 103 1.55 3.26 -2.26
CA THR A 103 0.89 2.09 -2.84
C THR A 103 1.46 0.81 -2.23
N THR A 104 0.74 0.23 -1.28
CA THR A 104 1.13 -1.04 -0.63
C THR A 104 0.87 -2.25 -1.51
N LYS A 105 -0.16 -2.20 -2.33
CA LYS A 105 -0.49 -3.12 -3.42
C LYS A 105 -1.25 -2.36 -4.49
N HIS A 106 -0.88 -2.52 -5.76
CA HIS A 106 -1.66 -2.01 -6.89
C HIS A 106 -2.42 -3.15 -7.59
N HIS A 107 -3.04 -2.88 -8.73
CA HIS A 107 -3.88 -3.84 -9.48
C HIS A 107 -3.11 -5.10 -9.91
N ASP A 108 -1.79 -5.00 -10.10
CA ASP A 108 -0.91 -6.12 -10.45
C ASP A 108 -0.80 -7.20 -9.34
N GLY A 109 -1.36 -6.94 -8.16
CA GLY A 109 -1.35 -7.85 -7.03
C GLY A 109 -0.03 -7.92 -6.28
N PHE A 110 1.03 -7.22 -6.74
CA PHE A 110 2.31 -7.25 -6.08
C PHE A 110 2.30 -6.46 -4.78
N CYS A 111 2.61 -7.16 -3.66
CA CYS A 111 2.63 -6.55 -2.34
C CYS A 111 4.00 -5.91 -2.05
N MET A 112 4.02 -4.61 -1.78
CA MET A 112 5.24 -3.87 -1.39
C MET A 112 5.60 -4.05 0.09
N PHE A 113 4.99 -5.04 0.75
CA PHE A 113 5.16 -5.41 2.15
C PHE A 113 5.25 -6.93 2.29
N LYS A 114 5.90 -7.38 3.36
CA LYS A 114 5.93 -8.80 3.68
C LYS A 114 4.56 -9.24 4.20
N THR A 115 3.91 -10.13 3.47
CA THR A 115 2.62 -10.72 3.83
C THR A 115 2.73 -12.22 3.99
N ALA A 116 1.92 -12.81 4.86
CA ALA A 116 1.79 -14.25 5.00
C ALA A 116 0.83 -14.88 3.97
N THR A 117 0.15 -14.06 3.17
CA THR A 117 -0.91 -14.54 2.27
C THR A 117 -0.39 -15.01 0.92
N THR A 118 0.78 -14.53 0.49
CA THR A 118 1.41 -14.87 -0.80
C THR A 118 2.90 -14.56 -0.78
N ASP A 119 3.68 -15.32 -1.53
CA ASP A 119 5.09 -15.04 -1.78
C ASP A 119 5.29 -13.95 -2.86
N TYR A 120 4.22 -13.53 -3.54
CA TYR A 120 4.25 -12.47 -4.54
C TYR A 120 4.32 -11.09 -3.86
N ASN A 121 5.45 -10.85 -3.20
CA ASN A 121 5.71 -9.64 -2.43
C ASN A 121 7.18 -9.21 -2.52
N SER A 122 7.46 -7.97 -2.15
CA SER A 122 8.78 -7.36 -2.27
C SER A 122 9.85 -7.99 -1.37
N TYR A 123 9.45 -8.72 -0.34
CA TYR A 123 10.39 -9.40 0.55
C TYR A 123 10.74 -10.80 0.03
N ASP A 124 9.76 -11.58 -0.38
CA ASP A 124 9.97 -12.99 -0.74
C ASP A 124 10.35 -13.18 -2.21
N ALA A 125 9.75 -12.41 -3.14
CA ALA A 125 9.94 -12.57 -4.58
C ALA A 125 11.14 -11.79 -5.15
N THR A 126 11.75 -10.86 -4.41
CA THR A 126 12.79 -10.00 -4.97
C THR A 126 14.19 -10.30 -4.40
N PRO A 127 15.26 -9.99 -5.17
CA PRO A 127 16.63 -10.16 -4.68
C PRO A 127 16.95 -9.33 -3.42
N GLY A 128 16.35 -8.15 -3.31
CA GLY A 128 16.61 -7.20 -2.23
C GLY A 128 15.98 -7.58 -0.90
N LYS A 129 14.97 -8.43 -0.90
CA LYS A 129 14.24 -8.91 0.30
C LYS A 129 13.85 -7.76 1.24
N ARG A 130 13.21 -6.72 0.68
CA ARG A 130 12.86 -5.49 1.41
C ARG A 130 11.36 -5.38 1.63
N ASP A 131 10.97 -4.91 2.80
CA ASP A 131 9.60 -4.48 3.11
C ASP A 131 9.53 -2.96 3.04
N PHE A 132 9.16 -2.44 1.85
CA PHE A 132 9.15 -0.99 1.59
C PHE A 132 8.09 -0.25 2.40
N VAL A 133 6.98 -0.92 2.72
CA VAL A 133 5.93 -0.35 3.58
C VAL A 133 6.47 -0.14 4.99
N LYS A 134 7.17 -1.13 5.54
CA LYS A 134 7.80 -1.04 6.85
C LYS A 134 8.83 0.09 6.89
N GLU A 135 9.74 0.11 5.92
CA GLU A 135 10.79 1.13 5.85
C GLU A 135 10.21 2.55 5.83
N LEU A 136 9.17 2.77 5.01
CA LEU A 136 8.57 4.10 4.87
C LEU A 136 7.71 4.48 6.08
N ALA A 137 6.94 3.53 6.66
CA ALA A 137 6.17 3.76 7.87
C ALA A 137 7.07 4.16 9.05
N GLU A 138 8.19 3.43 9.25
CA GLU A 138 9.18 3.74 10.28
C GLU A 138 9.86 5.09 10.05
N ALA A 139 10.20 5.42 8.80
CA ALA A 139 10.78 6.71 8.45
C ALA A 139 9.80 7.86 8.69
N CYS A 140 8.52 7.68 8.34
CA CYS A 140 7.46 8.66 8.63
C CYS A 140 7.33 8.90 10.13
N LYS A 141 7.33 7.82 10.93
CA LYS A 141 7.31 7.91 12.40
C LYS A 141 8.50 8.70 12.94
N ARG A 142 9.72 8.39 12.49
CA ARG A 142 10.94 9.14 12.89
C ARG A 142 10.87 10.60 12.46
N GLY A 143 10.35 10.85 11.27
CA GLY A 143 10.24 12.20 10.70
C GLY A 143 9.07 13.03 11.23
N GLY A 144 8.16 12.44 12.00
CA GLY A 144 6.97 13.13 12.51
C GLY A 144 6.00 13.58 11.40
N ILE A 145 5.86 12.77 10.33
CA ILE A 145 4.91 12.96 9.23
C ILE A 145 3.92 11.79 9.22
N ASN A 146 2.67 12.04 8.85
CA ASN A 146 1.66 10.98 8.83
C ASN A 146 1.91 10.02 7.67
N PHE A 147 1.66 8.74 7.91
CA PHE A 147 1.75 7.69 6.89
C PHE A 147 0.36 7.21 6.53
N GLY A 148 0.08 7.08 5.25
CA GLY A 148 -1.15 6.52 4.71
C GLY A 148 -0.84 5.43 3.68
N MET A 149 -1.78 4.54 3.47
CA MET A 149 -1.65 3.40 2.58
C MET A 149 -2.72 3.44 1.49
N TYR A 150 -2.32 3.24 0.25
CA TYR A 150 -3.21 2.88 -0.84
C TYR A 150 -3.15 1.37 -1.03
N PHE A 151 -4.30 0.73 -1.10
CA PHE A 151 -4.41 -0.70 -1.35
C PHE A 151 -5.49 -0.94 -2.40
N SER A 152 -5.12 -1.60 -3.49
CA SER A 152 -6.07 -1.98 -4.53
C SER A 152 -6.86 -3.23 -4.13
N LEU A 153 -8.17 -3.16 -4.25
CA LEU A 153 -9.06 -4.34 -4.15
C LEU A 153 -8.98 -5.21 -5.41
N ILE A 154 -8.67 -4.60 -6.56
CA ILE A 154 -8.38 -5.32 -7.80
C ILE A 154 -7.03 -6.03 -7.63
N ASP A 155 -6.97 -7.28 -8.07
CA ASP A 155 -5.77 -8.10 -8.00
C ASP A 155 -5.70 -8.98 -9.26
N TRP A 156 -4.89 -8.57 -10.23
CA TRP A 156 -4.75 -9.27 -11.51
C TRP A 156 -3.90 -10.54 -11.41
N HIS A 157 -3.20 -10.72 -10.31
CA HIS A 157 -2.41 -11.92 -10.04
C HIS A 157 -3.22 -13.03 -9.36
N PHE A 158 -4.32 -12.67 -8.73
CA PHE A 158 -5.18 -13.66 -8.08
C PHE A 158 -5.79 -14.62 -9.12
N PRO A 159 -5.78 -15.95 -8.90
CA PRO A 159 -6.13 -16.95 -9.93
C PRO A 159 -7.49 -16.80 -10.60
N GLN A 160 -8.44 -16.10 -9.97
CA GLN A 160 -9.79 -15.89 -10.51
C GLN A 160 -10.03 -14.45 -11.02
N ALA A 161 -8.96 -13.67 -11.20
CA ALA A 161 -9.06 -12.27 -11.58
C ALA A 161 -9.25 -12.03 -13.09
N TYR A 162 -9.79 -12.96 -13.85
CA TYR A 162 -10.02 -12.81 -15.29
C TYR A 162 -11.41 -12.24 -15.61
N PRO A 163 -11.52 -11.39 -16.65
CA PRO A 163 -10.47 -10.79 -17.47
C PRO A 163 -9.70 -9.66 -16.75
N ILE A 164 -8.42 -9.49 -17.08
CA ILE A 164 -7.60 -8.38 -16.56
C ILE A 164 -8.14 -7.07 -17.14
N SER A 165 -8.64 -6.19 -16.29
CA SER A 165 -9.09 -4.85 -16.69
C SER A 165 -9.02 -3.90 -15.50
N SER A 166 -8.93 -2.59 -15.77
CA SER A 166 -9.01 -1.55 -14.75
C SER A 166 -10.36 -1.49 -14.01
N HIS A 167 -11.36 -2.21 -14.51
CA HIS A 167 -12.72 -2.26 -13.97
C HIS A 167 -13.06 -3.64 -13.39
N ASN A 168 -12.08 -4.52 -13.24
CA ASN A 168 -12.27 -5.90 -12.79
C ASN A 168 -12.46 -6.00 -11.27
N CYS A 169 -13.41 -5.25 -10.74
CA CYS A 169 -13.89 -5.37 -9.36
C CYS A 169 -15.24 -6.09 -9.26
N ASP A 170 -15.80 -6.52 -10.40
CA ASP A 170 -17.17 -7.05 -10.45
C ASP A 170 -17.29 -8.50 -9.97
N PHE A 171 -16.18 -9.22 -9.82
CA PHE A 171 -16.19 -10.63 -9.43
C PHE A 171 -15.17 -10.91 -8.33
N ILE A 172 -15.53 -10.57 -7.09
CA ILE A 172 -14.75 -10.93 -5.89
C ILE A 172 -15.30 -12.25 -5.36
N THR A 173 -14.53 -13.33 -5.52
CA THR A 173 -14.88 -14.63 -4.91
C THR A 173 -14.73 -14.57 -3.39
N PRO A 174 -15.42 -15.44 -2.62
CA PRO A 174 -15.22 -15.54 -1.18
C PRO A 174 -13.74 -15.74 -0.79
N GLN A 175 -12.98 -16.51 -1.58
CA GLN A 175 -11.55 -16.73 -1.38
C GLN A 175 -10.75 -15.44 -1.56
N HIS A 176 -11.03 -14.67 -2.62
CA HIS A 176 -10.39 -13.37 -2.85
C HIS A 176 -10.73 -12.36 -1.75
N HIS A 177 -11.97 -12.37 -1.26
CA HIS A 177 -12.39 -11.53 -0.15
C HIS A 177 -11.59 -11.83 1.13
N GLU A 178 -11.45 -13.11 1.52
CA GLU A 178 -10.67 -13.50 2.70
C GLU A 178 -9.18 -13.22 2.54
N PHE A 179 -8.62 -13.46 1.36
CA PHE A 179 -7.24 -13.12 1.00
C PHE A 179 -6.98 -11.62 1.18
N THR A 180 -7.83 -10.78 0.59
CA THR A 180 -7.75 -9.32 0.69
C THR A 180 -7.92 -8.82 2.12
N LYS A 181 -8.87 -9.39 2.86
CA LYS A 181 -9.12 -9.04 4.27
C LYS A 181 -7.91 -9.36 5.16
N GLN A 182 -7.24 -10.48 4.94
CA GLN A 182 -6.02 -10.82 5.67
C GLN A 182 -4.92 -9.81 5.39
N GLN A 183 -4.66 -9.46 4.12
CA GLN A 183 -3.66 -8.46 3.74
C GLN A 183 -3.93 -7.10 4.38
N VAL A 184 -5.18 -6.63 4.32
CA VAL A 184 -5.58 -5.35 4.96
C VAL A 184 -5.41 -5.43 6.48
N THR A 185 -5.73 -6.56 7.10
CA THR A 185 -5.53 -6.75 8.55
C THR A 185 -4.04 -6.65 8.89
N GLU A 186 -3.15 -7.31 8.15
CA GLU A 186 -1.70 -7.21 8.35
C GLU A 186 -1.22 -5.75 8.24
N LEU A 187 -1.67 -5.02 7.22
CA LEU A 187 -1.32 -3.61 7.03
C LEU A 187 -1.77 -2.72 8.19
N LEU A 188 -2.98 -2.93 8.71
CA LEU A 188 -3.53 -2.14 9.81
C LEU A 188 -2.95 -2.49 11.19
N THR A 189 -2.34 -3.68 11.34
CA THR A 189 -1.87 -4.15 12.66
C THR A 189 -0.35 -4.13 12.80
N ASN A 190 0.41 -4.28 11.71
CA ASN A 190 1.85 -4.51 11.77
C ASN A 190 2.71 -3.27 11.50
N TYR A 191 2.13 -2.20 10.96
CA TYR A 191 2.89 -1.05 10.44
C TYR A 191 2.71 0.24 11.27
N GLY A 192 2.08 0.14 12.43
CA GLY A 192 1.86 1.24 13.37
C GLY A 192 0.63 2.08 13.04
N PRO A 193 0.50 3.27 13.63
CA PRO A 193 -0.64 4.14 13.38
C PRO A 193 -0.61 4.69 11.95
N ILE A 194 -1.75 4.61 11.28
CA ILE A 194 -1.98 5.02 9.89
C ILE A 194 -3.02 6.14 9.86
#